data_30a2509c8e93f5235cf167480f6ecf4d
#
_entry.id   30a2509c8e93f5235cf167480f6ecf4d
#
_cell.length_a   1.000
_cell.length_b   1.000
_cell.length_c   1.000
_cell.angle_alpha   90.00
_cell.angle_beta   90.00
_cell.angle_gamma   90.00
#
_symmetry.space_group_name_H-M   'P 1'
#
loop_
_entity.id
_entity.type
_entity.pdbx_description
1 polymer ?
#
loop_
_entity_poly.entity_id
_entity_poly.type
_entity_poly.pdbx_seq_one_letter_code
_entity_poly.pdbx_strand_id
1 'polypeptide(L)'
;MAEEIQNNKTNGADGENTIYIGKKPTMNYVLAVVTQFNSGQSKVTIKARGNAISRAVDVAEIVRNRFMPGISSPGSESIKIGSEELANEDGTKSKVSFIQISAKVGQASSTGESAQIDGQDNVIYIGKKPTMNYVLAVVTQFNSGQSKVTIKARGNAISKAVDVVEIARNRFITAMPNPSGEGIAIKSEEVQNEDGTKSKVSSMQIVLSK
;
A
#
# COMPACT_ATOMS: atom_id res chain seq x y z
N MET A 1 14.64 -31.34 18.73
CA MET A 1 15.09 -29.96 18.93
C MET A 1 14.05 -29.05 18.31
N ALA A 2 13.20 -28.51 19.14
CA ALA A 2 12.15 -27.58 18.74
C ALA A 2 12.75 -26.17 18.84
N GLU A 3 13.12 -25.57 17.70
CA GLU A 3 13.53 -24.17 17.67
C GLU A 3 12.33 -23.26 17.85
N GLU A 4 12.44 -22.46 18.89
CA GLU A 4 11.51 -21.44 19.34
C GLU A 4 11.09 -20.54 18.18
N ILE A 5 9.80 -20.58 17.87
CA ILE A 5 9.13 -19.49 17.17
C ILE A 5 9.08 -18.32 18.15
N GLN A 6 10.13 -17.51 18.18
CA GLN A 6 10.13 -16.28 18.96
C GLN A 6 9.00 -15.39 18.49
N ASN A 7 8.00 -15.37 19.31
CA ASN A 7 6.86 -14.48 19.31
C ASN A 7 7.35 -13.03 19.24
N ASN A 8 7.29 -12.41 18.06
CA ASN A 8 7.63 -11.00 17.88
C ASN A 8 6.50 -10.15 18.48
N LYS A 9 6.50 -10.03 19.82
CA LYS A 9 5.69 -9.09 20.56
C LYS A 9 6.16 -7.68 20.19
N THR A 10 5.55 -7.10 19.17
CA THR A 10 5.69 -5.67 18.92
C THR A 10 4.75 -4.95 19.88
N ASN A 11 5.30 -4.48 20.99
CA ASN A 11 4.68 -3.50 21.86
C ASN A 11 4.56 -2.17 21.11
N GLY A 12 3.40 -1.88 20.57
CA GLY A 12 2.98 -0.61 20.04
C GLY A 12 1.49 -0.46 20.32
N ALA A 13 1.03 0.74 20.64
CA ALA A 13 -0.34 1.09 21.02
C ALA A 13 -1.45 0.79 19.99
N ASP A 14 -1.17 -0.04 19.00
CA ASP A 14 -2.06 -0.49 17.93
C ASP A 14 -2.40 -1.97 18.18
N GLY A 15 -3.66 -2.25 18.44
CA GLY A 15 -4.31 -3.50 18.82
C GLY A 15 -3.65 -4.84 18.46
N GLU A 16 -4.03 -5.88 19.17
CA GLU A 16 -3.43 -7.24 19.23
C GLU A 16 -3.18 -7.96 17.88
N ASN A 17 -3.73 -7.47 16.76
CA ASN A 17 -3.70 -8.13 15.44
C ASN A 17 -2.95 -7.33 14.37
N THR A 18 -1.88 -6.61 14.74
CA THR A 18 -1.09 -5.82 13.80
C THR A 18 0.24 -6.53 13.45
N ILE A 19 0.48 -6.71 12.15
CA ILE A 19 1.71 -7.30 11.62
C ILE A 19 2.53 -6.20 10.94
N TYR A 20 3.71 -5.95 11.47
CA TYR A 20 4.66 -4.98 10.93
C TYR A 20 5.58 -5.65 9.91
N ILE A 21 5.57 -5.12 8.68
CA ILE A 21 6.40 -5.62 7.59
C ILE A 21 7.78 -4.95 7.66
N GLY A 22 8.82 -5.78 7.72
CA GLY A 22 10.21 -5.34 7.76
C GLY A 22 11.10 -6.09 6.75
N LYS A 23 12.26 -6.57 7.20
CA LYS A 23 13.30 -7.14 6.34
C LYS A 23 13.14 -8.63 6.03
N LYS A 24 12.29 -9.37 6.76
CA LYS A 24 12.09 -10.80 6.55
C LYS A 24 11.50 -11.10 5.16
N PRO A 25 11.67 -12.32 4.64
CA PRO A 25 11.03 -12.74 3.38
C PRO A 25 9.51 -12.57 3.41
N THR A 26 8.90 -12.24 2.26
CA THR A 26 7.46 -11.98 2.12
C THR A 26 6.60 -13.12 2.66
N MET A 27 6.99 -14.37 2.40
CA MET A 27 6.22 -15.55 2.84
C MET A 27 6.12 -15.70 4.35
N ASN A 28 7.11 -15.22 5.12
CA ASN A 28 7.05 -15.23 6.58
C ASN A 28 5.89 -14.35 7.09
N TYR A 29 5.67 -13.22 6.45
CA TYR A 29 4.55 -12.33 6.79
C TYR A 29 3.21 -12.86 6.29
N VAL A 30 3.18 -13.49 5.11
CA VAL A 30 2.00 -14.20 4.59
C VAL A 30 1.54 -15.24 5.60
N LEU A 31 2.47 -16.10 6.07
CA LEU A 31 2.16 -17.12 7.08
C LEU A 31 1.67 -16.50 8.38
N ALA A 32 2.28 -15.41 8.85
CA ALA A 32 1.85 -14.72 10.06
C ALA A 32 0.41 -14.20 9.93
N VAL A 33 0.02 -13.61 8.80
CA VAL A 33 -1.35 -13.14 8.54
C VAL A 33 -2.32 -14.32 8.52
N VAL A 34 -1.99 -15.39 7.80
CA VAL A 34 -2.83 -16.60 7.70
C VAL A 34 -3.02 -17.25 9.08
N THR A 35 -1.95 -17.32 9.87
CA THR A 35 -2.01 -17.87 11.24
C THR A 35 -2.95 -17.05 12.13
N GLN A 36 -2.92 -15.72 12.07
CA GLN A 36 -3.82 -14.86 12.82
C GLN A 36 -5.29 -15.13 12.47
N PHE A 37 -5.60 -15.25 11.18
CA PHE A 37 -6.96 -15.58 10.77
C PHE A 37 -7.39 -17.00 11.20
N ASN A 38 -6.50 -17.99 11.08
CA ASN A 38 -6.77 -19.35 11.52
C ASN A 38 -6.93 -19.47 13.04
N SER A 39 -6.37 -18.54 13.80
CA SER A 39 -6.57 -18.41 15.25
C SER A 39 -7.89 -17.73 15.63
N GLY A 40 -8.79 -17.48 14.65
CA GLY A 40 -10.11 -16.92 14.88
C GLY A 40 -10.19 -15.40 14.84
N GLN A 41 -9.13 -14.72 14.43
CA GLN A 41 -9.17 -13.27 14.27
C GLN A 41 -10.03 -12.88 13.08
N SER A 42 -10.99 -11.99 13.29
CA SER A 42 -11.87 -11.46 12.22
C SER A 42 -11.24 -10.33 11.43
N LYS A 43 -10.19 -9.71 11.96
CA LYS A 43 -9.48 -8.59 11.35
C LYS A 43 -7.99 -8.68 11.65
N VAL A 44 -7.16 -8.50 10.61
CA VAL A 44 -5.70 -8.38 10.75
C VAL A 44 -5.25 -7.10 10.06
N THR A 45 -4.37 -6.36 10.70
CA THR A 45 -3.81 -5.12 10.19
C THR A 45 -2.36 -5.34 9.78
N ILE A 46 -2.01 -4.99 8.55
CA ILE A 46 -0.66 -5.05 8.01
C ILE A 46 -0.14 -3.61 7.94
N LYS A 47 0.99 -3.33 8.60
CA LYS A 47 1.65 -2.02 8.58
C LYS A 47 3.05 -2.11 8.00
N ALA A 48 3.42 -1.12 7.19
CA ALA A 48 4.75 -1.00 6.61
C ALA A 48 5.18 0.45 6.44
N ARG A 49 6.48 0.68 6.41
CA ARG A 49 7.11 1.99 6.25
C ARG A 49 8.13 1.98 5.13
N GLY A 50 8.30 3.11 4.46
CA GLY A 50 9.31 3.31 3.43
C GLY A 50 9.32 2.19 2.40
N ASN A 51 10.48 1.59 2.14
CA ASN A 51 10.65 0.55 1.12
C ASN A 51 9.86 -0.75 1.41
N ALA A 52 9.41 -0.97 2.65
CA ALA A 52 8.60 -2.14 2.98
C ALA A 52 7.13 -2.01 2.53
N ILE A 53 6.70 -0.84 2.09
CA ILE A 53 5.32 -0.59 1.61
C ILE A 53 4.97 -1.51 0.45
N SER A 54 5.84 -1.66 -0.55
CA SER A 54 5.61 -2.58 -1.68
C SER A 54 5.40 -4.01 -1.20
N ARG A 55 6.23 -4.46 -0.24
CA ARG A 55 6.11 -5.81 0.34
C ARG A 55 4.80 -6.00 1.11
N ALA A 56 4.30 -4.97 1.79
CA ALA A 56 3.01 -5.04 2.48
C ALA A 56 1.86 -5.28 1.51
N VAL A 57 1.89 -4.62 0.35
CA VAL A 57 0.91 -4.83 -0.72
C VAL A 57 1.03 -6.25 -1.29
N ASP A 58 2.26 -6.74 -1.54
CA ASP A 58 2.48 -8.13 -1.99
C ASP A 58 1.93 -9.14 -0.97
N VAL A 59 2.18 -8.95 0.34
CA VAL A 59 1.64 -9.82 1.40
C VAL A 59 0.13 -9.86 1.35
N ALA A 60 -0.53 -8.69 1.30
CA ALA A 60 -2.00 -8.60 1.26
C ALA A 60 -2.57 -9.32 0.03
N GLU A 61 -1.99 -9.09 -1.16
CA GLU A 61 -2.42 -9.70 -2.41
C GLU A 61 -2.18 -11.23 -2.45
N ILE A 62 -1.05 -11.72 -1.92
CA ILE A 62 -0.75 -13.16 -1.85
C ILE A 62 -1.74 -13.85 -0.89
N VAL A 63 -1.97 -13.28 0.29
CA VAL A 63 -2.94 -13.82 1.25
C VAL A 63 -4.30 -13.95 0.60
N ARG A 64 -4.81 -12.88 -0.01
CA ARG A 64 -6.12 -12.84 -0.64
C ARG A 64 -6.24 -13.82 -1.80
N ASN A 65 -5.27 -13.85 -2.70
CA ASN A 65 -5.40 -14.60 -3.96
C ASN A 65 -5.05 -16.07 -3.83
N ARG A 66 -4.23 -16.48 -2.85
CA ARG A 66 -3.73 -17.87 -2.76
C ARG A 66 -4.19 -18.61 -1.51
N PHE A 67 -4.33 -17.94 -0.38
CA PHE A 67 -4.56 -18.61 0.90
C PHE A 67 -5.97 -18.41 1.43
N MET A 68 -6.55 -17.23 1.23
CA MET A 68 -7.83 -16.88 1.80
C MET A 68 -8.71 -16.10 0.80
N PRO A 69 -9.22 -16.76 -0.24
CA PRO A 69 -10.03 -16.08 -1.27
C PRO A 69 -11.36 -15.50 -0.73
N GLY A 70 -11.76 -15.88 0.50
CA GLY A 70 -12.93 -15.32 1.19
C GLY A 70 -12.65 -14.03 1.96
N ILE A 71 -11.40 -13.55 2.01
CA ILE A 71 -11.10 -12.24 2.58
C ILE A 71 -11.55 -11.18 1.57
N SER A 72 -12.34 -10.23 2.06
CA SER A 72 -12.73 -9.06 1.28
C SER A 72 -11.49 -8.40 0.67
N SER A 73 -11.57 -8.07 -0.61
CA SER A 73 -10.61 -7.12 -1.19
C SER A 73 -10.50 -5.95 -0.22
N PRO A 74 -9.29 -5.51 0.17
CA PRO A 74 -9.19 -4.33 1.01
C PRO A 74 -9.92 -3.22 0.27
N GLY A 75 -11.17 -3.00 0.70
CA GLY A 75 -12.00 -1.93 0.15
C GLY A 75 -11.41 -0.59 0.56
N SER A 76 -11.96 0.41 -0.01
CA SER A 76 -11.53 1.80 0.14
C SER A 76 -11.30 2.24 1.58
N GLU A 77 -12.04 1.70 2.55
CA GLU A 77 -11.88 2.03 3.98
C GLU A 77 -10.76 1.24 4.68
N SER A 78 -10.19 0.24 4.01
CA SER A 78 -9.22 -0.68 4.60
C SER A 78 -7.77 -0.27 4.39
N ILE A 79 -7.49 0.67 3.47
CA ILE A 79 -6.15 1.12 3.14
C ILE A 79 -5.97 2.56 3.56
N LYS A 80 -4.93 2.81 4.36
CA LYS A 80 -4.50 4.15 4.75
C LYS A 80 -3.04 4.33 4.38
N ILE A 81 -2.72 5.49 3.83
CA ILE A 81 -1.34 5.95 3.63
C ILE A 81 -1.12 7.24 4.39
N GLY A 82 0.12 7.51 4.74
CA GLY A 82 0.48 8.73 5.46
C GLY A 82 1.98 8.82 5.65
N SER A 83 2.41 9.81 6.41
CA SER A 83 3.78 9.93 6.85
C SER A 83 3.85 10.22 8.35
N GLU A 84 4.89 9.68 8.98
CA GLU A 84 5.16 9.86 10.40
C GLU A 84 6.61 10.30 10.61
N GLU A 85 6.87 10.99 11.70
CA GLU A 85 8.23 11.36 12.10
C GLU A 85 8.82 10.24 12.96
N LEU A 86 10.00 9.79 12.57
CA LEU A 86 10.80 8.84 13.33
C LEU A 86 12.05 9.53 13.86
N ALA A 87 12.37 9.31 15.13
CA ALA A 87 13.66 9.69 15.69
C ALA A 87 14.74 8.72 15.19
N ASN A 88 15.83 9.23 14.65
CA ASN A 88 17.00 8.47 14.28
C ASN A 88 17.91 8.27 15.50
N GLU A 89 18.84 7.35 15.40
CA GLU A 89 19.83 7.07 16.47
C GLU A 89 20.71 8.27 16.79
N ASP A 90 20.93 9.18 15.83
CA ASP A 90 21.69 10.41 15.97
C ASP A 90 20.88 11.61 16.56
N GLY A 91 19.63 11.35 16.99
CA GLY A 91 18.71 12.36 17.53
C GLY A 91 18.03 13.24 16.49
N THR A 92 18.32 13.07 15.21
CA THR A 92 17.58 13.76 14.13
C THR A 92 16.22 13.12 13.91
N LYS A 93 15.31 13.83 13.27
CA LYS A 93 13.99 13.31 12.89
C LYS A 93 13.89 13.12 11.38
N SER A 94 13.43 11.97 10.97
CA SER A 94 13.11 11.65 9.57
C SER A 94 11.62 11.48 9.38
N LYS A 95 11.10 12.07 8.30
CA LYS A 95 9.70 11.84 7.89
C LYS A 95 9.67 10.64 6.94
N VAL A 96 8.93 9.60 7.32
CA VAL A 96 8.85 8.34 6.59
C VAL A 96 7.40 8.05 6.22
N SER A 97 7.17 7.72 4.95
CA SER A 97 5.84 7.29 4.47
C SER A 97 5.48 5.92 5.05
N PHE A 98 4.20 5.71 5.33
CA PHE A 98 3.67 4.43 5.78
C PHE A 98 2.42 4.02 5.00
N ILE A 99 2.13 2.72 5.03
CA ILE A 99 0.87 2.13 4.63
C ILE A 99 0.30 1.28 5.77
N GLN A 100 -1.00 1.31 5.91
CA GLN A 100 -1.76 0.40 6.76
C GLN A 100 -2.84 -0.26 5.90
N ILE A 101 -2.89 -1.58 5.89
CA ILE A 101 -3.88 -2.39 5.18
C ILE A 101 -4.62 -3.22 6.22
N SER A 102 -5.93 -3.06 6.32
CA SER A 102 -6.78 -3.86 7.21
C SER A 102 -7.52 -4.92 6.39
N ALA A 103 -7.20 -6.18 6.63
CA ALA A 103 -7.88 -7.33 6.05
C ALA A 103 -8.94 -7.85 7.03
N LYS A 104 -10.14 -8.16 6.54
CA LYS A 104 -11.26 -8.70 7.34
C LYS A 104 -11.79 -9.99 6.72
N VAL A 105 -12.14 -10.97 7.53
CA VAL A 105 -12.96 -12.12 7.13
C VAL A 105 -14.42 -11.72 7.21
N GLY A 106 -15.14 -11.84 6.13
CA GLY A 106 -16.59 -11.65 6.15
C GLY A 106 -17.12 -10.91 4.94
N GLN A 107 -18.21 -11.44 4.44
CA GLN A 107 -19.09 -11.01 3.35
C GLN A 107 -18.34 -10.37 2.17
N ALA A 108 -18.22 -11.17 1.10
CA ALA A 108 -18.01 -10.64 -0.23
C ALA A 108 -19.11 -9.61 -0.49
N SER A 109 -18.85 -8.34 -0.15
CA SER A 109 -19.56 -7.27 -0.77
C SER A 109 -19.15 -7.34 -2.25
N SER A 110 -20.05 -7.89 -3.05
CA SER A 110 -20.01 -7.92 -4.51
C SER A 110 -20.13 -6.49 -5.06
N THR A 111 -19.15 -5.69 -4.81
CA THR A 111 -18.88 -4.44 -5.50
C THR A 111 -17.36 -4.35 -5.68
N GLY A 112 -16.82 -5.40 -6.31
CA GLY A 112 -15.56 -5.32 -7.02
C GLY A 112 -15.76 -4.62 -8.36
N GLU A 113 -16.53 -3.58 -8.39
CA GLU A 113 -16.37 -2.57 -9.43
C GLU A 113 -15.08 -1.83 -9.12
N SER A 114 -13.99 -2.34 -9.73
CA SER A 114 -12.87 -1.50 -10.06
C SER A 114 -13.48 -0.22 -10.65
N ALA A 115 -13.38 0.89 -9.94
CA ALA A 115 -13.59 2.18 -10.54
C ALA A 115 -12.58 2.27 -11.69
N GLN A 116 -12.97 1.78 -12.86
CA GLN A 116 -12.37 2.14 -14.12
C GLN A 116 -12.73 3.60 -14.32
N ILE A 117 -11.89 4.46 -13.78
CA ILE A 117 -11.89 5.85 -14.14
C ILE A 117 -11.08 5.92 -15.42
N ASP A 118 -11.74 5.57 -16.53
CA ASP A 118 -11.30 5.89 -17.88
C ASP A 118 -11.48 7.40 -18.11
N GLY A 119 -10.50 8.13 -17.66
CA GLY A 119 -10.22 9.48 -18.07
C GLY A 119 -8.71 9.53 -18.31
N GLN A 120 -8.28 9.33 -19.55
CA GLN A 120 -6.88 9.15 -19.91
C GLN A 120 -5.98 10.38 -19.66
N ASP A 121 -6.53 11.53 -19.24
CA ASP A 121 -5.78 12.79 -19.32
C ASP A 121 -4.95 13.11 -18.06
N ASN A 122 -5.17 12.44 -16.91
CA ASN A 122 -4.51 12.80 -15.65
C ASN A 122 -3.91 11.61 -14.90
N VAL A 123 -3.34 10.63 -15.63
CA VAL A 123 -2.71 9.44 -15.03
C VAL A 123 -1.20 9.57 -15.04
N ILE A 124 -0.58 9.43 -13.88
CA ILE A 124 0.87 9.44 -13.70
C ILE A 124 1.34 8.03 -13.33
N TYR A 125 2.10 7.40 -14.22
CA TYR A 125 2.70 6.10 -13.99
C TYR A 125 4.06 6.25 -13.31
N ILE A 126 4.20 5.68 -12.12
CA ILE A 126 5.46 5.71 -11.37
C ILE A 126 6.38 4.59 -11.85
N GLY A 127 7.61 4.94 -12.17
CA GLY A 127 8.64 4.02 -12.69
C GLY A 127 10.04 4.37 -12.17
N LYS A 128 11.02 4.32 -13.08
CA LYS A 128 12.44 4.42 -12.72
C LYS A 128 12.95 5.83 -12.42
N LYS A 129 12.26 6.88 -12.86
CA LYS A 129 12.69 8.29 -12.65
C LYS A 129 12.78 8.63 -11.15
N PRO A 130 13.55 9.66 -10.77
CA PRO A 130 13.60 10.18 -9.41
C PRO A 130 12.23 10.61 -8.90
N THR A 131 11.99 10.45 -7.59
CA THR A 131 10.70 10.75 -6.94
C THR A 131 10.23 12.18 -7.21
N MET A 132 11.15 13.17 -7.17
CA MET A 132 10.81 14.58 -7.38
C MET A 132 10.26 14.88 -8.78
N ASN A 133 10.64 14.14 -9.81
CA ASN A 133 10.09 14.30 -11.16
C ASN A 133 8.59 13.99 -11.18
N TYR A 134 8.16 13.00 -10.44
CA TYR A 134 6.76 12.63 -10.32
C TYR A 134 5.99 13.59 -9.41
N VAL A 135 6.62 14.07 -8.33
CA VAL A 135 6.04 15.13 -7.48
C VAL A 135 5.74 16.37 -8.30
N LEU A 136 6.70 16.82 -9.12
CA LEU A 136 6.50 17.96 -10.01
C LEU A 136 5.38 17.71 -11.03
N ALA A 137 5.30 16.50 -11.59
CA ALA A 137 4.21 16.14 -12.50
C ALA A 137 2.83 16.26 -11.83
N VAL A 138 2.68 15.74 -10.61
CA VAL A 138 1.45 15.88 -9.82
C VAL A 138 1.10 17.34 -9.58
N VAL A 139 2.05 18.14 -9.12
CA VAL A 139 1.86 19.56 -8.81
C VAL A 139 1.48 20.35 -10.08
N THR A 140 2.13 20.05 -11.19
CA THR A 140 1.83 20.69 -12.48
C THR A 140 0.40 20.39 -12.93
N GLN A 141 -0.08 19.15 -12.81
CA GLN A 141 -1.44 18.77 -13.16
C GLN A 141 -2.46 19.59 -12.36
N PHE A 142 -2.26 19.71 -11.04
CA PHE A 142 -3.16 20.50 -10.20
C PHE A 142 -3.09 22.01 -10.49
N ASN A 143 -1.89 22.53 -10.79
CA ASN A 143 -1.71 23.94 -11.17
C ASN A 143 -2.30 24.26 -12.56
N SER A 144 -2.41 23.26 -13.43
CA SER A 144 -3.09 23.37 -14.73
C SER A 144 -4.62 23.31 -14.63
N GLY A 145 -5.16 23.31 -13.40
CA GLY A 145 -6.61 23.34 -13.15
C GLY A 145 -7.26 21.96 -13.05
N GLN A 146 -6.48 20.87 -13.03
CA GLN A 146 -7.06 19.54 -12.84
C GLN A 146 -7.59 19.39 -11.41
N SER A 147 -8.80 18.90 -11.27
CA SER A 147 -9.42 18.63 -9.97
C SER A 147 -9.08 17.22 -9.43
N LYS A 148 -8.56 16.35 -10.31
CA LYS A 148 -8.28 14.95 -10.00
C LYS A 148 -7.04 14.46 -10.74
N VAL A 149 -6.13 13.78 -10.03
CA VAL A 149 -4.93 13.16 -10.59
C VAL A 149 -4.83 11.73 -10.09
N THR A 150 -4.62 10.78 -11.00
CA THR A 150 -4.48 9.36 -10.68
C THR A 150 -3.01 8.95 -10.76
N ILE A 151 -2.50 8.34 -9.70
CA ILE A 151 -1.13 7.80 -9.64
C ILE A 151 -1.22 6.28 -9.70
N LYS A 152 -0.51 5.66 -10.63
CA LYS A 152 -0.44 4.19 -10.77
C LYS A 152 1.00 3.71 -10.63
N ALA A 153 1.18 2.64 -9.86
CA ALA A 153 2.47 2.01 -9.62
C ALA A 153 2.36 0.48 -9.56
N ARG A 154 3.45 -0.21 -9.90
CA ARG A 154 3.54 -1.68 -9.86
C ARG A 154 4.79 -2.12 -9.11
N GLY A 155 4.70 -3.27 -8.43
CA GLY A 155 5.82 -3.88 -7.73
C GLY A 155 6.57 -2.90 -6.85
N ASN A 156 7.88 -2.83 -6.97
CA ASN A 156 8.73 -1.97 -6.15
C ASN A 156 8.46 -0.46 -6.29
N ALA A 157 7.79 -0.03 -7.37
CA ALA A 157 7.45 1.38 -7.55
C ALA A 157 6.29 1.84 -6.63
N ILE A 158 5.59 0.91 -5.99
CA ILE A 158 4.48 1.21 -5.08
C ILE A 158 4.95 2.07 -3.89
N SER A 159 6.09 1.74 -3.27
CA SER A 159 6.66 2.56 -2.19
C SER A 159 6.93 3.98 -2.66
N LYS A 160 7.52 4.14 -3.85
CA LYS A 160 7.76 5.46 -4.46
C LYS A 160 6.48 6.23 -4.74
N ALA A 161 5.39 5.55 -5.14
CA ALA A 161 4.10 6.20 -5.37
C ALA A 161 3.55 6.83 -4.08
N VAL A 162 3.64 6.12 -2.96
CA VAL A 162 3.24 6.66 -1.65
C VAL A 162 4.11 7.85 -1.26
N ASP A 163 5.43 7.77 -1.46
CA ASP A 163 6.35 8.90 -1.20
C ASP A 163 5.99 10.13 -2.06
N VAL A 164 5.69 9.94 -3.35
CA VAL A 164 5.27 11.02 -4.26
C VAL A 164 4.02 11.71 -3.73
N VAL A 165 3.00 10.96 -3.34
CA VAL A 165 1.75 11.48 -2.79
C VAL A 165 2.02 12.27 -1.51
N GLU A 166 2.76 11.69 -0.57
CA GLU A 166 3.05 12.31 0.71
C GLU A 166 3.89 13.59 0.57
N ILE A 167 4.87 13.61 -0.34
CA ILE A 167 5.67 14.81 -0.61
C ILE A 167 4.82 15.88 -1.28
N ALA A 168 4.04 15.52 -2.31
CA ALA A 168 3.19 16.47 -3.02
C ALA A 168 2.20 17.14 -2.07
N ARG A 169 1.53 16.34 -1.24
CA ARG A 169 0.52 16.80 -0.29
C ARG A 169 1.10 17.65 0.85
N ASN A 170 2.19 17.17 1.45
CA ASN A 170 2.73 17.84 2.65
C ASN A 170 3.58 19.07 2.35
N ARG A 171 4.11 19.22 1.12
CA ARG A 171 5.03 20.33 0.78
C ARG A 171 4.50 21.29 -0.25
N PHE A 172 3.64 20.84 -1.17
CA PHE A 172 3.22 21.65 -2.32
C PHE A 172 1.73 21.93 -2.37
N ILE A 173 0.90 20.98 -1.96
CA ILE A 173 -0.56 21.05 -2.06
C ILE A 173 -1.16 20.76 -0.67
N THR A 174 -0.85 21.60 0.30
CA THR A 174 -1.17 21.40 1.73
C THR A 174 -2.68 21.37 2.05
N ALA A 175 -3.52 21.91 1.17
CA ALA A 175 -4.97 21.87 1.32
C ALA A 175 -5.61 20.53 0.87
N MET A 176 -4.82 19.60 0.30
CA MET A 176 -5.33 18.33 -0.20
C MET A 176 -5.61 17.37 0.96
N PRO A 177 -6.82 16.78 1.03
CA PRO A 177 -7.13 15.78 2.03
C PRO A 177 -6.26 14.54 1.88
N ASN A 178 -6.10 13.80 2.96
CA ASN A 178 -5.38 12.53 2.91
C ASN A 178 -6.17 11.56 2.03
N PRO A 179 -5.56 10.99 0.98
CA PRO A 179 -6.24 9.96 0.21
C PRO A 179 -6.52 8.77 1.14
N SER A 180 -7.77 8.53 1.36
CA SER A 180 -8.29 7.42 2.15
C SER A 180 -9.57 6.94 1.48
N GLY A 181 -9.97 5.74 1.79
CA GLY A 181 -11.21 5.27 1.25
C GLY A 181 -11.14 4.99 -0.27
N GLU A 182 -12.09 5.48 -1.02
CA GLU A 182 -12.25 5.22 -2.47
C GLU A 182 -11.07 5.71 -3.33
N GLY A 183 -10.18 6.51 -2.76
CA GLY A 183 -9.02 7.03 -3.45
C GLY A 183 -7.84 6.04 -3.56
N ILE A 184 -7.84 4.90 -2.87
CA ILE A 184 -6.71 3.96 -2.90
C ILE A 184 -7.20 2.55 -3.21
N ALA A 185 -6.62 1.94 -4.26
CA ALA A 185 -6.89 0.55 -4.63
C ALA A 185 -5.58 -0.22 -4.83
N ILE A 186 -5.58 -1.48 -4.40
CA ILE A 186 -4.52 -2.44 -4.68
C ILE A 186 -5.10 -3.65 -5.41
N LYS A 187 -4.34 -4.20 -6.35
CA LYS A 187 -4.71 -5.41 -7.11
C LYS A 187 -3.47 -6.14 -7.61
N SER A 188 -3.66 -7.39 -8.01
CA SER A 188 -2.65 -8.14 -8.77
C SER A 188 -2.96 -8.06 -10.26
N GLU A 189 -1.96 -7.77 -11.06
CA GLU A 189 -2.04 -7.71 -12.52
C GLU A 189 -1.10 -8.75 -13.13
N GLU A 190 -1.51 -9.38 -14.23
CA GLU A 190 -0.60 -10.16 -15.05
C GLU A 190 0.15 -9.24 -16.00
N VAL A 191 1.47 -9.32 -15.99
CA VAL A 191 2.34 -8.61 -16.93
C VAL A 191 3.10 -9.63 -17.76
N GLN A 192 3.23 -9.36 -19.05
CA GLN A 192 4.06 -10.15 -19.93
C GLN A 192 5.50 -9.63 -19.83
N ASN A 193 6.44 -10.52 -19.55
CA ASN A 193 7.86 -10.22 -19.51
C ASN A 193 8.44 -10.16 -20.93
N GLU A 194 9.63 -9.62 -21.07
CA GLU A 194 10.33 -9.52 -22.37
C GLU A 194 10.63 -10.90 -22.97
N ASP A 195 10.75 -11.94 -22.16
CA ASP A 195 10.94 -13.34 -22.58
C ASP A 195 9.63 -14.08 -22.93
N GLY A 196 8.49 -13.38 -22.96
CA GLY A 196 7.17 -13.93 -23.27
C GLY A 196 6.48 -14.62 -22.10
N THR A 197 7.13 -14.79 -20.95
CA THR A 197 6.51 -15.36 -19.75
C THR A 197 5.54 -14.39 -19.10
N LYS A 198 4.56 -14.91 -18.35
CA LYS A 198 3.62 -14.10 -17.58
C LYS A 198 4.00 -14.09 -16.10
N SER A 199 4.05 -12.92 -15.52
CA SER A 199 4.26 -12.73 -14.07
C SER A 199 3.08 -12.01 -13.44
N LYS A 200 2.70 -12.41 -12.22
CA LYS A 200 1.77 -11.63 -11.41
C LYS A 200 2.53 -10.58 -10.62
N VAL A 201 2.12 -9.33 -10.74
CA VAL A 201 2.73 -8.18 -10.06
C VAL A 201 1.64 -7.43 -9.31
N SER A 202 1.92 -7.08 -8.06
CA SER A 202 1.04 -6.19 -7.30
C SER A 202 1.03 -4.80 -7.92
N SER A 203 -0.12 -4.17 -8.00
CA SER A 203 -0.29 -2.81 -8.46
C SER A 203 -1.07 -1.99 -7.42
N MET A 204 -0.82 -0.70 -7.42
CA MET A 204 -1.52 0.27 -6.59
C MET A 204 -1.96 1.45 -7.46
N GLN A 205 -3.18 1.88 -7.21
CA GLN A 205 -3.73 3.11 -7.75
C GLN A 205 -4.08 4.05 -6.59
N ILE A 206 -3.65 5.30 -6.69
CA ILE A 206 -3.97 6.35 -5.73
C ILE A 206 -4.60 7.51 -6.51
N VAL A 207 -5.77 7.92 -6.09
CA VAL A 207 -6.48 9.06 -6.67
C VAL A 207 -6.38 10.23 -5.70
N LEU A 208 -5.84 11.33 -6.20
CA LEU A 208 -5.79 12.60 -5.51
C LEU A 208 -6.88 13.50 -6.06
N SER A 209 -7.63 14.15 -5.19
CA SER A 209 -8.66 15.14 -5.56
C SER A 209 -8.47 16.41 -4.73
N LYS A 210 -8.74 17.56 -5.35
CA LYS A 210 -8.62 18.89 -4.74
C LYS A 210 -10.01 19.47 -4.50
#